data_758883feb72617015617fdaeec5ac6e3
#
_entry.id   758883feb72617015617fdaeec5ac6e3
#
_cell.length_a   1.000
_cell.length_b   1.000
_cell.length_c   1.000
_cell.angle_alpha   90.00
_cell.angle_beta   90.00
_cell.angle_gamma   90.00
#
_symmetry.space_group_name_H-M   'P 1'
#
loop_
_entity.id
_entity.type
_entity.pdbx_description
1 polymer ?
#
loop_
_entity_poly.entity_id
_entity_poly.type
_entity_poly.pdbx_seq_one_letter_code
_entity_poly.pdbx_strand_id
1 'polypeptide(L)'
;MKKIGIFGGSFSPTHNGHLQIAEDCLLEMGLDKIVFLPNANPPHKTVDKFSFDTRVEMLRLALEDNENFEISLVENDPTKVHYSYNTISENFYNGKDKFYFIMGDDEFLNIKSWYEYEKLLELTSVIVFLRKYDYNSILEKNREIIEKYDINIIKNSVISISSTEIRNRINEKKSIRYLVPEKVSKYIYEELNYFDLMKIKKDLEKKLSKNRYEHSLRVAEYCKRLAKIYNVDEHKSYLSGLVHDCAKNLEEYYMLNKKVNSDIILDIEEKNNPKIQHAPIGAAVCKNLYGISDNEIISAVRYHTTARENMSLIEKILFISDKI
;
A
#
# COMPACT_ATOMS: atom_id res chain seq x y z
N MET A 1 -30.98 -2.89 21.43
CA MET A 1 -30.29 -3.92 20.62
C MET A 1 -29.87 -3.24 19.33
N LYS A 2 -28.57 -3.03 19.14
CA LYS A 2 -28.02 -2.46 17.89
C LYS A 2 -27.83 -3.56 16.86
N LYS A 3 -27.97 -3.21 15.59
CA LYS A 3 -27.63 -4.04 14.44
C LYS A 3 -26.30 -3.59 13.87
N ILE A 4 -25.27 -4.41 13.95
CA ILE A 4 -23.89 -4.03 13.59
C ILE A 4 -23.41 -4.94 12.49
N GLY A 5 -23.03 -4.36 11.33
CA GLY A 5 -22.35 -5.06 10.25
C GLY A 5 -20.85 -5.20 10.54
N ILE A 6 -20.28 -6.36 10.29
CA ILE A 6 -18.82 -6.60 10.35
C ILE A 6 -18.35 -6.95 8.94
N PHE A 7 -17.54 -6.08 8.36
CA PHE A 7 -17.04 -6.25 7.01
C PHE A 7 -15.55 -6.55 7.03
N GLY A 8 -15.22 -7.85 6.95
CA GLY A 8 -13.84 -8.33 6.90
C GLY A 8 -13.22 -8.20 5.51
N GLY A 9 -11.93 -7.91 5.46
CA GLY A 9 -11.22 -7.86 4.19
C GLY A 9 -9.77 -7.41 4.29
N SER A 10 -9.01 -7.62 3.21
CA SER A 10 -7.65 -7.10 3.14
C SER A 10 -7.59 -5.61 2.82
N PHE A 11 -8.59 -5.05 2.11
CA PHE A 11 -8.68 -3.64 1.70
C PHE A 11 -7.40 -3.12 1.05
N SER A 12 -6.87 -3.84 0.08
CA SER A 12 -5.55 -3.63 -0.52
C SER A 12 -5.60 -3.30 -2.02
N PRO A 13 -5.99 -2.07 -2.44
CA PRO A 13 -6.51 -0.97 -1.61
C PRO A 13 -8.02 -1.05 -1.34
N THR A 14 -8.50 -0.22 -0.42
CA THR A 14 -9.92 0.12 -0.30
C THR A 14 -10.38 0.80 -1.60
N HIS A 15 -11.60 0.49 -2.07
CA HIS A 15 -12.12 1.01 -3.33
C HIS A 15 -13.63 1.26 -3.27
N ASN A 16 -14.15 2.01 -4.24
CA ASN A 16 -15.55 2.42 -4.28
C ASN A 16 -16.53 1.24 -4.23
N GLY A 17 -16.14 0.06 -4.74
CA GLY A 17 -16.96 -1.15 -4.61
C GLY A 17 -17.12 -1.63 -3.17
N HIS A 18 -16.10 -1.48 -2.31
CA HIS A 18 -16.24 -1.81 -0.88
C HIS A 18 -17.20 -0.83 -0.19
N LEU A 19 -17.08 0.47 -0.49
CA LEU A 19 -17.93 1.50 0.12
C LEU A 19 -19.39 1.33 -0.28
N GLN A 20 -19.66 1.03 -1.56
CA GLN A 20 -21.01 0.80 -2.04
C GLN A 20 -21.63 -0.43 -1.37
N ILE A 21 -20.90 -1.55 -1.29
CA ILE A 21 -21.38 -2.76 -0.61
C ILE A 21 -21.75 -2.44 0.85
N ALA A 22 -20.89 -1.71 1.55
CA ALA A 22 -21.13 -1.33 2.93
C ALA A 22 -22.38 -0.46 3.06
N GLU A 23 -22.55 0.54 2.20
CA GLU A 23 -23.70 1.43 2.18
C GLU A 23 -25.01 0.67 1.88
N ASP A 24 -24.99 -0.21 0.86
CA ASP A 24 -26.14 -1.03 0.51
C ASP A 24 -26.53 -1.96 1.66
N CYS A 25 -25.55 -2.60 2.33
CA CYS A 25 -25.81 -3.43 3.52
C CYS A 25 -26.39 -2.60 4.69
N LEU A 26 -25.86 -1.40 4.90
CA LEU A 26 -26.35 -0.49 5.94
C LEU A 26 -27.84 -0.17 5.73
N LEU A 27 -28.21 0.22 4.51
CA LEU A 27 -29.55 0.65 4.14
C LEU A 27 -30.54 -0.52 4.07
N GLU A 28 -30.22 -1.58 3.31
CA GLU A 28 -31.17 -2.68 3.07
C GLU A 28 -31.46 -3.50 4.32
N MET A 29 -30.48 -3.68 5.21
CA MET A 29 -30.64 -4.42 6.44
C MET A 29 -31.03 -3.54 7.64
N GLY A 30 -31.04 -2.22 7.45
CA GLY A 30 -31.32 -1.24 8.51
C GLY A 30 -30.30 -1.38 9.65
N LEU A 31 -29.01 -1.42 9.31
CA LEU A 31 -27.94 -1.51 10.30
C LEU A 31 -27.70 -0.16 10.95
N ASP A 32 -27.32 -0.15 12.22
CA ASP A 32 -26.95 1.08 12.93
C ASP A 32 -25.54 1.56 12.54
N LYS A 33 -24.66 0.59 12.23
CA LYS A 33 -23.30 0.90 11.79
C LYS A 33 -22.63 -0.30 11.11
N ILE A 34 -21.51 -0.03 10.41
CA ILE A 34 -20.62 -1.04 9.86
C ILE A 34 -19.22 -0.87 10.44
N VAL A 35 -18.65 -1.97 10.89
CA VAL A 35 -17.27 -2.07 11.36
C VAL A 35 -16.43 -2.75 10.28
N PHE A 36 -15.53 -2.01 9.68
CA PHE A 36 -14.52 -2.54 8.76
C PHE A 36 -13.42 -3.22 9.57
N LEU A 37 -13.07 -4.44 9.18
CA LEU A 37 -12.12 -5.28 9.89
C LEU A 37 -10.96 -5.64 8.94
N PRO A 38 -9.92 -4.77 8.84
CA PRO A 38 -8.74 -5.08 8.06
C PRO A 38 -7.92 -6.20 8.71
N ASN A 39 -7.56 -7.25 7.94
CA ASN A 39 -6.79 -8.38 8.43
C ASN A 39 -5.30 -8.19 8.13
N ALA A 40 -4.43 -8.33 9.16
CA ALA A 40 -2.98 -8.21 9.01
C ALA A 40 -2.36 -9.45 8.34
N ASN A 41 -2.92 -10.64 8.60
CA ASN A 41 -2.43 -11.91 8.07
C ASN A 41 -3.59 -12.81 7.60
N PRO A 42 -4.15 -12.56 6.40
CA PRO A 42 -5.25 -13.36 5.89
C PRO A 42 -4.80 -14.79 5.55
N PRO A 43 -5.50 -15.84 6.01
CA PRO A 43 -5.06 -17.24 5.90
C PRO A 43 -4.94 -17.76 4.46
N HIS A 44 -5.54 -17.10 3.48
CA HIS A 44 -5.65 -17.59 2.10
C HIS A 44 -5.03 -16.66 1.04
N LYS A 45 -4.29 -15.61 1.44
CA LYS A 45 -3.71 -14.64 0.48
C LYS A 45 -2.19 -14.55 0.64
N THR A 46 -1.50 -14.58 -0.48
CA THR A 46 -0.07 -14.21 -0.56
C THR A 46 0.13 -12.73 -0.21
N VAL A 47 1.32 -12.40 0.31
CA VAL A 47 1.76 -11.09 0.79
C VAL A 47 1.14 -9.94 0.00
N ASP A 48 0.36 -9.11 0.68
CA ASP A 48 -0.23 -7.90 0.12
C ASP A 48 0.87 -6.91 -0.32
N LYS A 49 0.59 -6.19 -1.39
CA LYS A 49 1.48 -5.16 -1.93
C LYS A 49 1.65 -3.97 -0.99
N PHE A 50 0.60 -3.68 -0.23
CA PHE A 50 0.54 -2.61 0.76
C PHE A 50 0.71 -3.19 2.16
N SER A 51 1.52 -2.53 2.99
CA SER A 51 1.64 -2.89 4.42
C SER A 51 0.29 -2.78 5.13
N PHE A 52 0.15 -3.42 6.28
CA PHE A 52 -1.08 -3.30 7.08
C PHE A 52 -1.39 -1.84 7.41
N ASP A 53 -0.41 -1.06 7.86
CA ASP A 53 -0.58 0.35 8.21
C ASP A 53 -1.02 1.19 7.01
N THR A 54 -0.42 0.96 5.84
CA THR A 54 -0.84 1.61 4.58
C THR A 54 -2.29 1.28 4.24
N ARG A 55 -2.73 0.03 4.44
CA ARG A 55 -4.11 -0.39 4.16
C ARG A 55 -5.11 0.23 5.15
N VAL A 56 -4.73 0.31 6.41
CA VAL A 56 -5.52 0.98 7.45
C VAL A 56 -5.66 2.46 7.15
N GLU A 57 -4.58 3.13 6.72
CA GLU A 57 -4.65 4.56 6.37
C GLU A 57 -5.52 4.80 5.14
N MET A 58 -5.41 3.97 4.09
CA MET A 58 -6.32 4.05 2.94
C MET A 58 -7.78 3.85 3.34
N LEU A 59 -8.03 2.93 4.28
CA LEU A 59 -9.39 2.70 4.79
C LEU A 59 -9.88 3.90 5.59
N ARG A 60 -9.05 4.49 6.47
CA ARG A 60 -9.39 5.71 7.22
C ARG A 60 -9.76 6.87 6.30
N LEU A 61 -8.93 7.13 5.28
CA LEU A 61 -9.19 8.16 4.28
C LEU A 61 -10.46 7.92 3.47
N ALA A 62 -10.83 6.66 3.27
CA ALA A 62 -12.04 6.28 2.55
C ALA A 62 -13.32 6.46 3.36
N LEU A 63 -13.24 6.34 4.69
CA LEU A 63 -14.40 6.30 5.59
C LEU A 63 -14.63 7.61 6.36
N GLU A 64 -13.71 8.57 6.31
CA GLU A 64 -13.71 9.75 7.19
C GLU A 64 -14.98 10.61 7.12
N ASP A 65 -15.69 10.57 5.99
CA ASP A 65 -16.90 11.37 5.76
C ASP A 65 -18.21 10.60 6.10
N ASN A 66 -18.12 9.37 6.66
CA ASN A 66 -19.31 8.56 7.02
C ASN A 66 -19.29 8.16 8.49
N GLU A 67 -20.16 8.77 9.29
CA GLU A 67 -20.27 8.55 10.73
C GLU A 67 -20.77 7.14 11.11
N ASN A 68 -21.39 6.42 10.17
CA ASN A 68 -21.88 5.06 10.40
C ASN A 68 -20.80 3.99 10.12
N PHE A 69 -19.61 4.38 9.66
CA PHE A 69 -18.52 3.47 9.36
C PHE A 69 -17.38 3.61 10.37
N GLU A 70 -17.01 2.49 10.96
CA GLU A 70 -15.92 2.41 11.95
C GLU A 70 -14.83 1.44 11.47
N ILE A 71 -13.62 1.59 11.99
CA ILE A 71 -12.51 0.65 11.74
C ILE A 71 -12.17 -0.04 13.06
N SER A 72 -12.10 -1.37 13.04
CA SER A 72 -11.58 -2.15 14.15
C SER A 72 -10.22 -2.74 13.80
N LEU A 73 -9.25 -2.56 14.68
CA LEU A 73 -7.87 -3.05 14.52
C LEU A 73 -7.57 -4.31 15.35
N VAL A 74 -8.58 -5.08 15.72
CA VAL A 74 -8.39 -6.29 16.54
C VAL A 74 -7.60 -7.40 15.82
N GLU A 75 -7.53 -7.36 14.48
CA GLU A 75 -6.73 -8.28 13.66
C GLU A 75 -5.39 -7.67 13.20
N ASN A 76 -4.76 -6.83 14.01
CA ASN A 76 -3.54 -6.11 13.66
C ASN A 76 -2.23 -6.89 13.87
N ASP A 77 -2.28 -8.10 14.41
CA ASP A 77 -1.09 -8.91 14.68
C ASP A 77 -0.70 -9.76 13.44
N PRO A 78 0.38 -9.39 12.71
CA PRO A 78 0.79 -10.13 11.52
C PRO A 78 1.40 -11.50 11.82
N THR A 79 1.69 -11.80 13.09
CA THR A 79 2.27 -13.09 13.51
C THR A 79 1.22 -14.14 13.76
N LYS A 80 -0.04 -13.75 13.89
CA LYS A 80 -1.19 -14.62 14.14
C LYS A 80 -2.06 -14.80 12.91
N VAL A 81 -2.63 -15.98 12.76
CA VAL A 81 -3.73 -16.21 11.83
C VAL A 81 -5.04 -15.85 12.54
N HIS A 82 -5.78 -14.91 11.95
CA HIS A 82 -7.05 -14.45 12.49
C HIS A 82 -8.21 -15.19 11.82
N TYR A 83 -8.93 -15.97 12.59
CA TYR A 83 -10.13 -16.66 12.15
C TYR A 83 -11.37 -15.86 12.54
N SER A 84 -12.29 -15.66 11.60
CA SER A 84 -13.48 -14.84 11.81
C SER A 84 -14.32 -15.24 13.03
N TYR A 85 -14.45 -16.56 13.28
CA TYR A 85 -15.13 -17.04 14.48
C TYR A 85 -14.47 -16.52 15.77
N ASN A 86 -13.15 -16.69 15.91
CA ASN A 86 -12.43 -16.22 17.11
C ASN A 86 -12.53 -14.70 17.25
N THR A 87 -12.31 -13.97 16.16
CA THR A 87 -12.39 -12.51 16.18
C THR A 87 -13.76 -12.02 16.65
N ILE A 88 -14.85 -12.62 16.14
CA ILE A 88 -16.20 -12.20 16.51
C ILE A 88 -16.56 -12.63 17.93
N SER A 89 -16.28 -13.88 18.31
CA SER A 89 -16.62 -14.40 19.63
C SER A 89 -15.89 -13.68 20.77
N GLU A 90 -14.63 -13.31 20.54
CA GLU A 90 -13.77 -12.72 21.57
C GLU A 90 -13.91 -11.19 21.66
N ASN A 91 -14.19 -10.50 20.56
CA ASN A 91 -14.10 -9.04 20.51
C ASN A 91 -15.43 -8.33 20.27
N PHE A 92 -16.43 -9.00 19.69
CA PHE A 92 -17.69 -8.35 19.32
C PHE A 92 -18.89 -8.92 20.06
N TYR A 93 -19.00 -10.26 20.19
CA TYR A 93 -20.16 -10.88 20.79
C TYR A 93 -20.37 -10.46 22.25
N ASN A 94 -21.47 -9.78 22.52
CA ASN A 94 -21.79 -9.24 23.86
C ASN A 94 -23.15 -9.70 24.40
N GLY A 95 -23.86 -10.57 23.69
CA GLY A 95 -25.19 -11.09 24.08
C GLY A 95 -26.32 -10.05 24.06
N LYS A 96 -26.04 -8.80 23.60
CA LYS A 96 -27.03 -7.70 23.59
C LYS A 96 -27.34 -7.19 22.19
N ASP A 97 -26.31 -7.09 21.33
CA ASP A 97 -26.42 -6.56 19.98
C ASP A 97 -26.50 -7.70 18.96
N LYS A 98 -27.07 -7.41 17.79
CA LYS A 98 -27.14 -8.34 16.67
C LYS A 98 -26.05 -8.02 15.67
N PHE A 99 -25.19 -9.01 15.39
CA PHE A 99 -24.08 -8.88 14.46
C PHE A 99 -24.40 -9.52 13.11
N TYR A 100 -23.99 -8.84 12.03
CA TYR A 100 -24.15 -9.28 10.67
C TYR A 100 -22.76 -9.38 10.03
N PHE A 101 -22.33 -10.58 9.66
CA PHE A 101 -21.06 -10.77 8.99
C PHE A 101 -21.23 -10.59 7.48
N ILE A 102 -20.54 -9.61 6.89
CA ILE A 102 -20.66 -9.24 5.49
C ILE A 102 -19.55 -9.93 4.70
N MET A 103 -19.89 -10.73 3.69
CA MET A 103 -18.94 -11.46 2.85
C MET A 103 -19.40 -11.55 1.39
N GLY A 104 -18.43 -11.79 0.48
CA GLY A 104 -18.72 -12.00 -0.93
C GLY A 104 -19.30 -13.39 -1.22
N ASP A 105 -19.93 -13.52 -2.37
CA ASP A 105 -20.46 -14.77 -2.90
C ASP A 105 -19.39 -15.86 -3.04
N ASP A 106 -18.19 -15.48 -3.46
CA ASP A 106 -17.04 -16.39 -3.61
C ASP A 106 -16.52 -16.92 -2.25
N GLU A 107 -16.59 -16.10 -1.21
CA GLU A 107 -16.26 -16.51 0.16
C GLU A 107 -17.36 -17.41 0.75
N PHE A 108 -18.63 -17.06 0.54
CA PHE A 108 -19.77 -17.84 1.03
C PHE A 108 -19.85 -19.23 0.37
N LEU A 109 -19.52 -19.36 -0.91
CA LEU A 109 -19.44 -20.66 -1.60
C LEU A 109 -18.44 -21.63 -0.94
N ASN A 110 -17.43 -21.10 -0.27
CA ASN A 110 -16.37 -21.86 0.39
C ASN A 110 -16.50 -21.85 1.92
N ILE A 111 -17.60 -21.38 2.47
CA ILE A 111 -17.79 -21.17 3.92
C ILE A 111 -17.55 -22.45 4.75
N LYS A 112 -17.90 -23.61 4.20
CA LYS A 112 -17.68 -24.93 4.85
C LYS A 112 -16.19 -25.24 5.13
N SER A 113 -15.26 -24.54 4.46
CA SER A 113 -13.83 -24.68 4.70
C SER A 113 -13.30 -23.73 5.79
N TRP A 114 -14.13 -22.84 6.30
CA TRP A 114 -13.70 -21.90 7.32
C TRP A 114 -13.63 -22.55 8.70
N TYR A 115 -12.65 -22.11 9.47
CA TYR A 115 -12.50 -22.56 10.85
C TYR A 115 -13.75 -22.27 11.66
N GLU A 116 -14.34 -23.34 12.28
CA GLU A 116 -15.54 -23.26 13.12
C GLU A 116 -16.72 -22.50 12.46
N TYR A 117 -16.93 -22.72 11.14
CA TYR A 117 -17.93 -21.97 10.37
C TYR A 117 -19.35 -22.10 10.94
N GLU A 118 -19.74 -23.28 11.47
CA GLU A 118 -21.07 -23.47 12.06
C GLU A 118 -21.27 -22.59 13.28
N LYS A 119 -20.27 -22.51 14.16
CA LYS A 119 -20.32 -21.62 15.34
C LYS A 119 -20.34 -20.15 14.93
N LEU A 120 -19.64 -19.77 13.85
CA LEU A 120 -19.72 -18.42 13.31
C LEU A 120 -21.16 -18.08 12.86
N LEU A 121 -21.81 -19.01 12.13
CA LEU A 121 -23.17 -18.86 11.64
C LEU A 121 -24.23 -18.89 12.76
N GLU A 122 -23.93 -19.50 13.90
CA GLU A 122 -24.77 -19.45 15.11
C GLU A 122 -24.66 -18.12 15.87
N LEU A 123 -23.48 -17.49 15.84
CA LEU A 123 -23.20 -16.21 16.50
C LEU A 123 -23.67 -14.99 15.72
N THR A 124 -23.73 -15.08 14.39
CA THR A 124 -24.00 -13.95 13.50
C THR A 124 -25.06 -14.27 12.46
N SER A 125 -25.83 -13.25 12.05
CA SER A 125 -26.50 -13.30 10.74
C SER A 125 -25.45 -13.05 9.66
N VAL A 126 -25.60 -13.62 8.46
CA VAL A 126 -24.68 -13.39 7.35
C VAL A 126 -25.36 -12.57 6.26
N ILE A 127 -24.62 -11.59 5.73
CA ILE A 127 -25.01 -10.85 4.54
C ILE A 127 -24.06 -11.27 3.41
N VAL A 128 -24.63 -11.87 2.35
CA VAL A 128 -23.88 -12.28 1.16
C VAL A 128 -24.17 -11.29 0.03
N PHE A 129 -23.15 -10.59 -0.44
CA PHE A 129 -23.31 -9.74 -1.62
C PHE A 129 -22.80 -10.45 -2.88
N LEU A 130 -23.60 -10.35 -3.94
CA LEU A 130 -23.31 -11.02 -5.21
C LEU A 130 -22.33 -10.19 -6.05
N ARG A 131 -21.20 -10.80 -6.43
CA ARG A 131 -20.14 -10.19 -7.27
C ARG A 131 -19.88 -10.97 -8.54
N LYS A 132 -19.76 -12.28 -8.45
CA LYS A 132 -19.30 -13.17 -9.51
C LYS A 132 -20.34 -14.20 -9.92
N TYR A 133 -21.17 -14.62 -8.97
CA TYR A 133 -22.11 -15.71 -9.16
C TYR A 133 -23.53 -15.20 -9.20
N ASP A 134 -24.37 -15.89 -9.95
CA ASP A 134 -25.79 -15.61 -9.92
C ASP A 134 -26.45 -16.21 -8.67
N TYR A 135 -27.61 -15.67 -8.32
CA TYR A 135 -28.39 -16.07 -7.15
C TYR A 135 -28.69 -17.57 -7.10
N ASN A 136 -29.01 -18.18 -8.25
CA ASN A 136 -29.41 -19.59 -8.29
C ASN A 136 -28.22 -20.51 -7.99
N SER A 137 -27.02 -20.17 -8.50
CA SER A 137 -25.79 -20.91 -8.21
C SER A 137 -25.46 -20.92 -6.71
N ILE A 138 -25.71 -19.80 -6.02
CA ILE A 138 -25.50 -19.70 -4.56
C ILE A 138 -26.53 -20.58 -3.82
N LEU A 139 -27.82 -20.51 -4.21
CA LEU A 139 -28.87 -21.32 -3.63
C LEU A 139 -28.62 -22.83 -3.79
N GLU A 140 -28.22 -23.28 -4.97
CA GLU A 140 -27.98 -24.71 -5.22
C GLU A 140 -26.83 -25.27 -4.37
N LYS A 141 -25.71 -24.56 -4.30
CA LYS A 141 -24.51 -25.05 -3.63
C LYS A 141 -24.58 -24.99 -2.11
N ASN A 142 -25.30 -24.02 -1.55
CA ASN A 142 -25.33 -23.78 -0.11
C ASN A 142 -26.74 -23.88 0.49
N ARG A 143 -27.66 -24.60 -0.15
CA ARG A 143 -29.06 -24.73 0.25
C ARG A 143 -29.23 -25.09 1.72
N GLU A 144 -28.54 -26.13 2.21
CA GLU A 144 -28.62 -26.58 3.60
C GLU A 144 -28.22 -25.49 4.60
N ILE A 145 -27.21 -24.67 4.27
CA ILE A 145 -26.76 -23.56 5.11
C ILE A 145 -27.81 -22.46 5.13
N ILE A 146 -28.34 -22.12 3.95
CA ILE A 146 -29.35 -21.05 3.81
C ILE A 146 -30.66 -21.43 4.53
N GLU A 147 -31.06 -22.71 4.51
CA GLU A 147 -32.24 -23.21 5.23
C GLU A 147 -32.05 -23.30 6.75
N LYS A 148 -30.81 -23.50 7.22
CA LYS A 148 -30.48 -23.72 8.63
C LYS A 148 -30.14 -22.41 9.39
N TYR A 149 -29.51 -21.44 8.72
CA TYR A 149 -28.97 -20.24 9.36
C TYR A 149 -29.57 -18.95 8.79
N ASP A 150 -29.43 -17.83 9.51
CA ASP A 150 -29.92 -16.51 9.09
C ASP A 150 -28.98 -15.90 8.00
N ILE A 151 -29.24 -16.26 6.75
CA ILE A 151 -28.46 -15.83 5.57
C ILE A 151 -29.30 -14.87 4.74
N ASN A 152 -28.76 -13.66 4.54
CA ASN A 152 -29.40 -12.59 3.79
C ASN A 152 -28.60 -12.34 2.49
N ILE A 153 -29.22 -12.54 1.33
CA ILE A 153 -28.54 -12.36 0.03
C ILE A 153 -28.96 -11.03 -0.58
N ILE A 154 -28.01 -10.13 -0.73
CA ILE A 154 -28.22 -8.81 -1.31
C ILE A 154 -27.80 -8.82 -2.80
N LYS A 155 -28.72 -8.37 -3.66
CA LYS A 155 -28.51 -8.20 -5.09
C LYS A 155 -28.16 -6.74 -5.37
N ASN A 156 -26.91 -6.42 -5.37
CA ASN A 156 -26.46 -5.06 -5.67
C ASN A 156 -26.33 -4.85 -7.18
N SER A 157 -26.47 -3.59 -7.62
CA SER A 157 -25.97 -3.16 -8.91
C SER A 157 -24.43 -3.19 -8.89
N VAL A 158 -23.87 -4.29 -9.42
CA VAL A 158 -22.45 -4.62 -9.28
C VAL A 158 -21.59 -3.60 -10.00
N ILE A 159 -20.91 -2.76 -9.25
CA ILE A 159 -19.70 -2.12 -9.77
C ILE A 159 -18.58 -3.17 -9.71
N SER A 160 -18.22 -3.70 -10.89
CA SER A 160 -17.14 -4.68 -11.02
C SER A 160 -15.77 -4.04 -10.79
N ILE A 161 -15.46 -3.67 -9.54
CA ILE A 161 -14.17 -3.16 -9.13
C ILE A 161 -13.51 -4.18 -8.21
N SER A 162 -12.23 -4.49 -8.45
CA SER A 162 -11.46 -5.35 -7.56
C SER A 162 -10.12 -4.72 -7.18
N SER A 163 -9.66 -4.96 -5.96
CA SER A 163 -8.33 -4.53 -5.51
C SER A 163 -7.22 -5.08 -6.43
N THR A 164 -7.39 -6.27 -6.98
CA THR A 164 -6.43 -6.87 -7.92
C THR A 164 -6.34 -6.07 -9.21
N GLU A 165 -7.47 -5.67 -9.79
CA GLU A 165 -7.47 -4.82 -10.99
C GLU A 165 -6.80 -3.47 -10.70
N ILE A 166 -7.10 -2.85 -9.56
CA ILE A 166 -6.49 -1.58 -9.17
C ILE A 166 -4.97 -1.74 -9.06
N ARG A 167 -4.48 -2.80 -8.39
CA ARG A 167 -3.04 -3.06 -8.30
C ARG A 167 -2.39 -3.30 -9.67
N ASN A 168 -3.06 -3.97 -10.59
CA ASN A 168 -2.57 -4.15 -11.96
C ASN A 168 -2.49 -2.81 -12.70
N ARG A 169 -3.52 -1.96 -12.61
CA ARG A 169 -3.51 -0.60 -13.18
C ARG A 169 -2.36 0.24 -12.65
N ILE A 170 -2.14 0.20 -11.33
CA ILE A 170 -1.00 0.87 -10.69
C ILE A 170 0.32 0.39 -11.29
N ASN A 171 0.53 -0.93 -11.43
CA ASN A 171 1.75 -1.50 -12.01
C ASN A 171 1.97 -1.07 -13.46
N GLU A 172 0.88 -0.98 -14.22
CA GLU A 172 0.86 -0.57 -15.62
C GLU A 172 0.86 0.95 -15.80
N LYS A 173 0.98 1.72 -14.72
CA LYS A 173 0.90 3.20 -14.69
C LYS A 173 -0.40 3.75 -15.30
N LYS A 174 -1.49 2.98 -15.20
CA LYS A 174 -2.82 3.37 -15.63
C LYS A 174 -3.57 4.11 -14.52
N SER A 175 -4.47 5.04 -14.89
CA SER A 175 -5.29 5.76 -13.93
C SER A 175 -6.18 4.82 -13.11
N ILE A 176 -6.27 5.12 -11.82
CA ILE A 176 -7.21 4.49 -10.87
C ILE A 176 -8.31 5.48 -10.43
N ARG A 177 -8.38 6.65 -11.11
CA ARG A 177 -9.41 7.67 -10.83
C ARG A 177 -10.79 7.03 -10.97
N TYR A 178 -11.69 7.37 -10.07
CA TYR A 178 -13.06 6.85 -9.93
C TYR A 178 -13.18 5.37 -9.49
N LEU A 179 -12.10 4.61 -9.45
CA LEU A 179 -12.11 3.26 -8.87
C LEU A 179 -11.96 3.28 -7.36
N VAL A 180 -11.26 4.28 -6.83
CA VAL A 180 -11.06 4.52 -5.40
C VAL A 180 -11.51 5.94 -5.04
N PRO A 181 -11.79 6.24 -3.77
CA PRO A 181 -12.00 7.62 -3.31
C PRO A 181 -10.81 8.52 -3.67
N GLU A 182 -11.06 9.80 -3.89
CA GLU A 182 -10.04 10.75 -4.33
C GLU A 182 -8.85 10.84 -3.34
N LYS A 183 -9.14 10.88 -2.03
CA LYS A 183 -8.13 10.91 -0.96
C LYS A 183 -7.27 9.63 -0.97
N VAL A 184 -7.88 8.47 -1.19
CA VAL A 184 -7.17 7.19 -1.35
C VAL A 184 -6.32 7.18 -2.62
N SER A 185 -6.84 7.71 -3.73
CA SER A 185 -6.08 7.82 -4.97
C SER A 185 -4.82 8.67 -4.78
N LYS A 186 -4.95 9.82 -4.14
CA LYS A 186 -3.83 10.73 -3.84
C LYS A 186 -2.79 10.01 -2.96
N TYR A 187 -3.24 9.38 -1.89
CA TYR A 187 -2.37 8.63 -0.98
C TYR A 187 -1.63 7.48 -1.68
N ILE A 188 -2.32 6.72 -2.54
CA ILE A 188 -1.70 5.66 -3.34
C ILE A 188 -0.60 6.21 -4.25
N TYR A 189 -0.78 7.37 -4.88
CA TYR A 189 0.26 7.97 -5.71
C TYR A 189 1.46 8.48 -4.91
N GLU A 190 1.27 8.90 -3.67
CA GLU A 190 2.35 9.19 -2.72
C GLU A 190 3.08 7.88 -2.34
N GLU A 191 2.36 6.80 -2.08
CA GLU A 191 2.90 5.46 -1.81
C GLU A 191 3.51 4.78 -3.06
N LEU A 192 3.12 5.15 -4.28
CA LEU A 192 3.80 4.66 -5.50
C LEU A 192 5.26 5.10 -5.56
N ASN A 193 5.58 6.27 -5.04
CA ASN A 193 6.96 6.67 -4.81
C ASN A 193 7.64 5.69 -3.83
N TYR A 194 6.90 5.12 -2.88
CA TYR A 194 7.38 4.07 -1.99
C TYR A 194 7.65 2.74 -2.71
N PHE A 195 6.85 2.33 -3.69
CA PHE A 195 7.12 1.12 -4.49
C PHE A 195 8.32 1.28 -5.41
N ASP A 196 8.46 2.43 -6.04
CA ASP A 196 9.69 2.74 -6.78
C ASP A 196 10.90 2.72 -5.83
N LEU A 197 10.75 3.19 -4.59
CA LEU A 197 11.74 3.14 -3.53
C LEU A 197 12.16 1.70 -3.19
N MET A 198 11.20 0.78 -3.00
CA MET A 198 11.50 -0.64 -2.70
C MET A 198 12.22 -1.32 -3.85
N LYS A 199 11.84 -1.01 -5.08
CA LYS A 199 12.50 -1.51 -6.29
C LYS A 199 13.93 -0.96 -6.41
N ILE A 200 14.11 0.32 -6.11
CA ILE A 200 15.44 0.98 -6.06
C ILE A 200 16.29 0.33 -4.97
N LYS A 201 15.79 0.16 -3.75
CA LYS A 201 16.52 -0.52 -2.66
C LYS A 201 17.02 -1.90 -3.07
N LYS A 202 16.15 -2.72 -3.66
CA LYS A 202 16.50 -4.07 -4.13
C LYS A 202 17.55 -4.07 -5.26
N ASP A 203 17.53 -3.06 -6.12
CA ASP A 203 18.54 -2.90 -7.18
C ASP A 203 19.88 -2.46 -6.59
N LEU A 204 19.88 -1.49 -5.68
CA LEU A 204 21.07 -1.01 -4.97
C LEU A 204 21.71 -2.13 -4.13
N GLU A 205 20.93 -2.93 -3.40
CA GLU A 205 21.43 -4.07 -2.62
C GLU A 205 22.16 -5.09 -3.48
N LYS A 206 21.70 -5.31 -4.73
CA LYS A 206 22.34 -6.23 -5.66
C LYS A 206 23.62 -5.67 -6.30
N LYS A 207 23.69 -4.36 -6.51
CA LYS A 207 24.76 -3.72 -7.28
C LYS A 207 25.88 -3.14 -6.43
N LEU A 208 25.53 -2.63 -5.25
CA LEU A 208 26.51 -2.06 -4.34
C LEU A 208 27.13 -3.11 -3.43
N SER A 209 28.34 -2.86 -2.95
CA SER A 209 28.87 -3.64 -1.84
C SER A 209 28.00 -3.48 -0.58
N LYS A 210 27.98 -4.48 0.28
CA LYS A 210 27.18 -4.45 1.54
C LYS A 210 27.43 -3.17 2.33
N ASN A 211 28.67 -2.81 2.54
CA ASN A 211 29.03 -1.60 3.31
C ASN A 211 28.50 -0.32 2.65
N ARG A 212 28.54 -0.25 1.33
CA ARG A 212 28.05 0.91 0.57
C ARG A 212 26.53 1.00 0.62
N TYR A 213 25.84 -0.11 0.47
CA TYR A 213 24.38 -0.16 0.61
C TYR A 213 23.91 0.27 2.01
N GLU A 214 24.56 -0.26 3.07
CA GLU A 214 24.27 0.14 4.44
C GLU A 214 24.59 1.63 4.70
N HIS A 215 25.66 2.17 4.10
CA HIS A 215 25.93 3.61 4.12
C HIS A 215 24.78 4.40 3.48
N SER A 216 24.36 4.03 2.29
CA SER A 216 23.24 4.71 1.61
C SER A 216 21.96 4.70 2.43
N LEU A 217 21.66 3.60 3.14
CA LEU A 217 20.50 3.53 4.05
C LEU A 217 20.65 4.49 5.23
N ARG A 218 21.83 4.58 5.84
CA ARG A 218 22.09 5.51 6.97
C ARG A 218 21.96 6.97 6.51
N VAL A 219 22.56 7.32 5.36
CA VAL A 219 22.47 8.67 4.79
C VAL A 219 21.02 9.03 4.52
N ALA A 220 20.23 8.12 3.95
CA ALA A 220 18.80 8.33 3.70
C ALA A 220 18.03 8.65 4.99
N GLU A 221 18.26 7.90 6.07
CA GLU A 221 17.62 8.16 7.36
C GLU A 221 18.05 9.50 7.98
N TYR A 222 19.32 9.90 7.85
CA TYR A 222 19.79 11.21 8.26
C TYR A 222 19.14 12.33 7.46
N CYS A 223 19.08 12.20 6.15
CA CYS A 223 18.38 13.15 5.27
C CYS A 223 16.92 13.34 5.71
N LYS A 224 16.22 12.26 5.99
CA LYS A 224 14.82 12.31 6.47
C LYS A 224 14.69 13.06 7.79
N ARG A 225 15.57 12.78 8.76
CA ARG A 225 15.55 13.46 10.08
C ARG A 225 15.81 14.96 9.95
N LEU A 226 16.79 15.35 9.15
CA LEU A 226 17.08 16.77 8.90
C LEU A 226 15.95 17.45 8.14
N ALA A 227 15.36 16.78 7.16
CA ALA A 227 14.21 17.30 6.43
C ALA A 227 13.03 17.65 7.36
N LYS A 228 12.74 16.79 8.32
CA LYS A 228 11.74 17.05 9.36
C LYS A 228 12.08 18.28 10.22
N ILE A 229 13.34 18.45 10.61
CA ILE A 229 13.79 19.60 11.40
C ILE A 229 13.67 20.91 10.62
N TYR A 230 14.03 20.89 9.33
CA TYR A 230 14.03 22.07 8.46
C TYR A 230 12.75 22.27 7.69
N ASN A 231 11.70 21.47 7.97
CA ASN A 231 10.38 21.53 7.34
C ASN A 231 10.43 21.48 5.82
N VAL A 232 11.18 20.55 5.27
CA VAL A 232 11.23 20.22 3.84
C VAL A 232 10.73 18.80 3.60
N ASP A 233 10.49 18.43 2.34
CA ASP A 233 9.95 17.13 1.96
C ASP A 233 10.84 15.98 2.45
N GLU A 234 10.32 15.21 3.44
CA GLU A 234 11.01 14.08 4.05
C GLU A 234 11.26 12.95 3.03
N HIS A 235 10.30 12.73 2.10
CA HIS A 235 10.40 11.67 1.11
C HIS A 235 11.46 11.99 0.05
N LYS A 236 11.47 13.20 -0.50
CA LYS A 236 12.50 13.64 -1.45
C LYS A 236 13.89 13.58 -0.82
N SER A 237 14.02 14.04 0.42
CA SER A 237 15.28 14.03 1.15
C SER A 237 15.77 12.61 1.41
N TYR A 238 14.88 11.70 1.84
CA TYR A 238 15.19 10.29 2.02
C TYR A 238 15.65 9.64 0.73
N LEU A 239 14.90 9.84 -0.37
CA LEU A 239 15.22 9.25 -1.67
C LEU A 239 16.57 9.77 -2.20
N SER A 240 16.83 11.07 -2.07
CA SER A 240 18.14 11.66 -2.43
C SER A 240 19.29 10.97 -1.68
N GLY A 241 19.15 10.78 -0.37
CA GLY A 241 20.13 10.07 0.45
C GLY A 241 20.31 8.60 0.06
N LEU A 242 19.23 7.92 -0.30
CA LEU A 242 19.28 6.51 -0.68
C LEU A 242 20.06 6.30 -1.99
N VAL A 243 19.86 7.18 -2.98
CA VAL A 243 20.41 6.99 -4.35
C VAL A 243 21.70 7.76 -4.62
N HIS A 244 22.21 8.57 -3.68
CA HIS A 244 23.35 9.45 -3.92
C HIS A 244 24.57 8.72 -4.48
N ASP A 245 24.87 7.54 -3.97
CA ASP A 245 26.02 6.71 -4.33
C ASP A 245 25.65 5.55 -5.29
N CYS A 246 24.50 5.61 -5.97
CA CYS A 246 24.00 4.51 -6.82
C CYS A 246 24.96 4.13 -7.99
N ALA A 247 25.87 5.03 -8.38
CA ALA A 247 26.88 4.77 -9.42
C ALA A 247 28.31 4.58 -8.88
N LYS A 248 28.50 4.58 -7.55
CA LYS A 248 29.82 4.48 -6.93
C LYS A 248 30.44 3.12 -7.19
N ASN A 249 31.67 3.12 -7.75
CA ASN A 249 32.40 1.93 -8.23
C ASN A 249 31.72 1.19 -9.40
N LEU A 250 30.77 1.86 -10.07
CA LEU A 250 30.03 1.35 -11.22
C LEU A 250 30.12 2.34 -12.41
N GLU A 251 31.03 3.29 -12.35
CA GLU A 251 31.14 4.40 -13.28
C GLU A 251 31.32 3.88 -14.71
N GLU A 252 32.30 2.97 -14.94
CA GLU A 252 32.56 2.37 -16.27
C GLU A 252 31.34 1.59 -16.78
N TYR A 253 30.69 0.81 -15.90
CA TYR A 253 29.48 0.06 -16.25
C TYR A 253 28.38 0.98 -16.79
N TYR A 254 28.12 2.09 -16.11
CA TYR A 254 27.09 3.02 -16.54
C TYR A 254 27.47 3.90 -17.72
N MET A 255 28.76 4.24 -17.88
CA MET A 255 29.25 4.93 -19.07
C MET A 255 29.05 4.12 -20.35
N LEU A 256 29.10 2.79 -20.26
CA LEU A 256 28.83 1.88 -21.38
C LEU A 256 27.34 1.61 -21.60
N ASN A 257 26.49 1.99 -20.65
CA ASN A 257 25.05 1.75 -20.73
C ASN A 257 24.37 2.79 -21.62
N LYS A 258 23.87 2.36 -22.80
CA LYS A 258 23.22 3.22 -23.79
C LYS A 258 22.02 4.03 -23.27
N LYS A 259 21.37 3.59 -22.21
CA LYS A 259 20.23 4.31 -21.61
C LYS A 259 20.66 5.45 -20.69
N VAL A 260 21.89 5.43 -20.21
CA VAL A 260 22.40 6.36 -19.20
C VAL A 260 23.40 7.33 -19.81
N ASN A 261 24.30 6.86 -20.68
CA ASN A 261 25.44 7.61 -21.16
C ASN A 261 25.09 8.90 -21.93
N SER A 262 23.92 8.94 -22.60
CA SER A 262 23.49 10.15 -23.33
C SER A 262 23.25 11.36 -22.44
N ASP A 263 22.92 11.13 -21.15
CA ASP A 263 22.60 12.16 -20.17
C ASP A 263 23.76 12.44 -19.20
N ILE A 264 24.89 11.77 -19.36
CA ILE A 264 26.10 12.02 -18.56
C ILE A 264 26.85 13.22 -19.12
N ILE A 265 26.80 14.33 -18.38
CA ILE A 265 27.56 15.54 -18.70
C ILE A 265 28.58 15.74 -17.59
N LEU A 266 29.87 15.56 -17.94
CA LEU A 266 31.02 15.81 -17.06
C LEU A 266 31.66 17.13 -17.42
N ASP A 267 31.94 17.98 -16.44
CA ASP A 267 32.78 19.16 -16.59
C ASP A 267 34.29 18.79 -16.65
N ILE A 268 35.16 19.80 -16.74
CA ILE A 268 36.60 19.58 -16.87
C ILE A 268 37.18 18.97 -15.60
N GLU A 269 36.76 19.41 -14.43
CA GLU A 269 37.24 18.91 -13.14
C GLU A 269 36.82 17.47 -12.92
N GLU A 270 35.58 17.16 -13.25
CA GLU A 270 35.00 15.80 -13.14
C GLU A 270 35.69 14.83 -14.12
N LYS A 271 36.00 15.24 -15.32
CA LYS A 271 36.77 14.43 -16.29
C LYS A 271 38.15 14.07 -15.76
N ASN A 272 38.78 14.99 -15.05
CA ASN A 272 40.13 14.83 -14.51
C ASN A 272 40.17 14.17 -13.12
N ASN A 273 39.02 14.01 -12.43
CA ASN A 273 38.93 13.42 -11.10
C ASN A 273 37.90 12.28 -11.01
N PRO A 274 38.33 11.03 -11.25
CA PRO A 274 37.44 9.88 -11.20
C PRO A 274 36.68 9.72 -9.89
N LYS A 275 37.20 10.22 -8.77
CA LYS A 275 36.56 10.06 -7.44
C LYS A 275 35.22 10.76 -7.32
N ILE A 276 34.95 11.78 -8.14
CA ILE A 276 33.69 12.54 -8.09
C ILE A 276 32.75 12.24 -9.26
N GLN A 277 33.16 11.42 -10.22
CA GLN A 277 32.37 11.10 -11.42
C GLN A 277 31.08 10.34 -11.09
N HIS A 278 31.04 9.59 -9.98
CA HIS A 278 29.85 8.84 -9.60
C HIS A 278 28.62 9.75 -9.34
N ALA A 279 28.81 11.02 -8.97
CA ALA A 279 27.72 11.95 -8.71
C ALA A 279 26.95 12.34 -9.98
N PRO A 280 27.61 12.88 -11.05
CA PRO A 280 26.92 13.14 -12.33
C PRO A 280 26.38 11.87 -12.99
N ILE A 281 27.10 10.76 -12.92
CA ILE A 281 26.64 9.48 -13.46
C ILE A 281 25.43 8.99 -12.66
N GLY A 282 25.45 9.11 -11.33
CA GLY A 282 24.34 8.77 -10.45
C GLY A 282 23.08 9.58 -10.75
N ALA A 283 23.21 10.87 -11.04
CA ALA A 283 22.09 11.71 -11.46
C ALA A 283 21.45 11.20 -12.78
N ALA A 284 22.26 10.79 -13.76
CA ALA A 284 21.75 10.18 -14.98
C ALA A 284 21.09 8.80 -14.73
N VAL A 285 21.65 7.99 -13.84
CA VAL A 285 21.06 6.71 -13.41
C VAL A 285 19.68 6.96 -12.75
N CYS A 286 19.59 7.93 -11.84
CA CYS A 286 18.33 8.29 -11.20
C CYS A 286 17.25 8.62 -12.23
N LYS A 287 17.57 9.44 -13.22
CA LYS A 287 16.63 9.83 -14.27
C LYS A 287 16.24 8.67 -15.19
N ASN A 288 17.23 7.95 -15.72
CA ASN A 288 17.00 7.03 -16.84
C ASN A 288 16.70 5.59 -16.43
N LEU A 289 17.18 5.13 -15.27
CA LEU A 289 16.94 3.77 -14.78
C LEU A 289 15.92 3.71 -13.64
N TYR A 290 15.94 4.70 -12.76
CA TYR A 290 15.01 4.73 -11.63
C TYR A 290 13.74 5.55 -11.91
N GLY A 291 13.71 6.29 -13.04
CA GLY A 291 12.54 7.08 -13.45
C GLY A 291 12.26 8.29 -12.55
N ILE A 292 13.26 8.75 -11.80
CA ILE A 292 13.17 9.92 -10.96
C ILE A 292 13.19 11.16 -11.86
N SER A 293 12.08 11.91 -11.87
CA SER A 293 11.94 13.13 -12.69
C SER A 293 12.03 14.42 -11.87
N ASP A 294 12.11 14.31 -10.53
CA ASP A 294 12.19 15.47 -9.65
C ASP A 294 13.60 16.11 -9.72
N ASN A 295 13.62 17.37 -10.15
CA ASN A 295 14.88 18.10 -10.34
C ASN A 295 15.63 18.38 -9.04
N GLU A 296 14.96 18.51 -7.89
CA GLU A 296 15.63 18.72 -6.61
C GLU A 296 16.42 17.46 -6.19
N ILE A 297 15.81 16.26 -6.39
CA ILE A 297 16.49 14.98 -6.13
C ILE A 297 17.67 14.80 -7.06
N ILE A 298 17.45 15.01 -8.37
CA ILE A 298 18.51 14.87 -9.39
C ILE A 298 19.68 15.83 -9.10
N SER A 299 19.39 17.09 -8.76
CA SER A 299 20.40 18.08 -8.40
C SER A 299 21.14 17.73 -7.11
N ALA A 300 20.42 17.24 -6.09
CA ALA A 300 21.05 16.80 -4.86
C ALA A 300 22.06 15.68 -5.11
N VAL A 301 21.69 14.66 -5.89
CA VAL A 301 22.61 13.58 -6.29
C VAL A 301 23.76 14.11 -7.15
N ARG A 302 23.48 15.02 -8.08
CA ARG A 302 24.50 15.58 -9.00
C ARG A 302 25.61 16.32 -8.27
N TYR A 303 25.28 17.04 -7.20
CA TYR A 303 26.20 17.96 -6.51
C TYR A 303 26.60 17.54 -5.10
N HIS A 304 26.27 16.31 -4.68
CA HIS A 304 26.59 15.86 -3.32
C HIS A 304 28.08 15.75 -3.01
N THR A 305 28.95 15.65 -4.02
CA THR A 305 30.41 15.59 -3.84
C THR A 305 31.07 16.96 -3.93
N THR A 306 30.62 17.84 -4.84
CA THR A 306 31.27 19.10 -5.18
C THR A 306 30.62 20.33 -4.58
N ALA A 307 29.34 20.21 -4.15
CA ALA A 307 28.47 21.35 -3.87
C ALA A 307 28.28 22.26 -5.10
N ARG A 308 27.54 23.33 -4.96
CA ARG A 308 27.38 24.41 -5.93
C ARG A 308 26.87 25.69 -5.28
N GLU A 309 26.88 26.78 -5.99
CA GLU A 309 26.20 28.01 -5.55
C GLU A 309 24.67 27.82 -5.50
N ASN A 310 24.04 28.50 -4.56
CA ASN A 310 22.57 28.50 -4.38
C ASN A 310 21.94 27.11 -4.22
N MET A 311 22.61 26.21 -3.47
CA MET A 311 22.04 24.89 -3.13
C MET A 311 20.68 25.01 -2.44
N SER A 312 19.72 24.20 -2.88
CA SER A 312 18.44 24.02 -2.15
C SER A 312 18.66 23.40 -0.77
N LEU A 313 17.63 23.42 0.08
CA LEU A 313 17.73 22.79 1.39
C LEU A 313 17.94 21.27 1.27
N ILE A 314 17.33 20.61 0.29
CA ILE A 314 17.51 19.16 0.05
C ILE A 314 18.96 18.87 -0.38
N GLU A 315 19.53 19.68 -1.25
CA GLU A 315 20.95 19.54 -1.64
C GLU A 315 21.89 19.72 -0.45
N LYS A 316 21.66 20.72 0.42
CA LYS A 316 22.45 20.97 1.63
C LYS A 316 22.30 19.81 2.63
N ILE A 317 21.09 19.31 2.81
CA ILE A 317 20.80 18.17 3.71
C ILE A 317 21.58 16.95 3.24
N LEU A 318 21.52 16.61 1.96
CA LEU A 318 22.27 15.46 1.43
C LEU A 318 23.77 15.65 1.58
N PHE A 319 24.29 16.83 1.20
CA PHE A 319 25.72 17.14 1.29
C PHE A 319 26.28 16.97 2.70
N ILE A 320 25.54 17.40 3.71
CA ILE A 320 25.92 17.24 5.12
C ILE A 320 25.79 15.80 5.57
N SER A 321 24.68 15.13 5.23
CA SER A 321 24.37 13.77 5.67
C SER A 321 25.37 12.73 5.15
N ASP A 322 25.95 12.93 3.96
CA ASP A 322 26.99 12.07 3.39
C ASP A 322 28.34 12.19 4.13
N LYS A 323 28.57 13.25 4.89
CA LYS A 323 29.82 13.49 5.65
C LYS A 323 29.81 12.96 7.07
N ILE A 324 28.61 12.56 7.56
CA ILE A 324 28.39 12.02 8.90
C ILE A 324 28.38 10.49 8.85
#